data_cd099197e16179a43ed7523d38fe6484
#
_entry.id   cd099197e16179a43ed7523d38fe6484
#
_cell.length_a   1.000
_cell.length_b   1.000
_cell.length_c   1.000
_cell.angle_alpha   90.00
_cell.angle_beta   90.00
_cell.angle_gamma   90.00
#
_symmetry.space_group_name_H-M   'P 1'
#
loop_
_entity.id
_entity.type
_entity.pdbx_description
1 polymer ?
#
loop_
_entity_poly.entity_id
_entity_poly.type
_entity_poly.pdbx_seq_one_letter_code
_entity_poly.pdbx_strand_id
1 'polypeptide(L)'
;KYAIPAINVTSSQTLSAALQGFADAESDGIIQVSNGGAAYWSGSSRADRVKGSLALSAYAYTVGDLYPGVVALHTDHCPRKLVDTWIKPLLEIEIEQAKRGEPTAFQSHMWDGSAETLKDNIEIAVELLAMSKKANTILEIEIGAVGGEEDGIKGEENANLYTTADDAWAAVEALGLG
;
A
#
# COMPACT_ATOMS: atom_id res chain seq x y z
N LYS A 1 3.62 -0.79 -23.47
CA LYS A 1 3.85 -0.80 -22.00
C LYS A 1 3.90 0.64 -21.55
N TYR A 2 3.17 1.00 -20.52
CA TYR A 2 3.18 2.30 -19.86
C TYR A 2 3.16 2.07 -18.33
N ALA A 3 3.61 3.06 -17.58
CA ALA A 3 3.53 3.05 -16.13
C ALA A 3 2.21 3.71 -15.70
N ILE A 4 1.54 3.13 -14.72
CA ILE A 4 0.36 3.72 -14.09
C ILE A 4 0.84 4.64 -12.97
N PRO A 5 0.43 5.91 -12.95
CA PRO A 5 0.83 6.82 -11.89
C PRO A 5 0.16 6.43 -10.56
N ALA A 6 0.94 6.47 -9.47
CA ALA A 6 0.48 6.25 -8.11
C ALA A 6 0.69 7.53 -7.29
N ILE A 7 -0.39 8.09 -6.74
CA ILE A 7 -0.39 9.40 -6.10
C ILE A 7 -0.83 9.28 -4.64
N ASN A 8 0.07 9.66 -3.73
CA ASN A 8 -0.25 9.77 -2.31
C ASN A 8 -1.19 10.95 -2.04
N VAL A 9 -2.28 10.67 -1.31
CA VAL A 9 -3.28 11.68 -0.96
C VAL A 9 -3.50 11.75 0.55
N THR A 10 -3.69 12.95 1.06
CA THR A 10 -3.85 13.21 2.49
C THR A 10 -5.21 13.84 2.85
N SER A 11 -6.04 14.15 1.86
CA SER A 11 -7.35 14.78 2.07
C SER A 11 -8.29 14.51 0.89
N SER A 12 -9.58 14.76 1.10
CA SER A 12 -10.58 14.69 0.02
C SER A 12 -10.24 15.61 -1.15
N GLN A 13 -9.65 16.78 -0.87
CA GLN A 13 -9.24 17.74 -1.90
C GLN A 13 -8.10 17.18 -2.76
N THR A 14 -7.06 16.62 -2.12
CA THR A 14 -5.93 16.02 -2.86
C THR A 14 -6.36 14.76 -3.62
N LEU A 15 -7.27 13.98 -3.08
CA LEU A 15 -7.84 12.82 -3.76
C LEU A 15 -8.63 13.25 -5.00
N SER A 16 -9.55 14.20 -4.87
CA SER A 16 -10.33 14.71 -6.01
C SER A 16 -9.44 15.36 -7.07
N ALA A 17 -8.37 16.06 -6.66
CA ALA A 17 -7.42 16.65 -7.60
C ALA A 17 -6.64 15.56 -8.37
N ALA A 18 -6.26 14.46 -7.71
CA ALA A 18 -5.60 13.33 -8.37
C ALA A 18 -6.54 12.65 -9.37
N LEU A 19 -7.80 12.40 -9.00
CA LEU A 19 -8.82 11.84 -9.91
C LEU A 19 -9.03 12.74 -11.14
N GLN A 20 -9.10 14.06 -10.94
CA GLN A 20 -9.20 15.00 -12.06
C GLN A 20 -7.95 14.95 -12.94
N GLY A 21 -6.76 14.89 -12.36
CA GLY A 21 -5.51 14.77 -13.11
C GLY A 21 -5.43 13.50 -13.94
N PHE A 22 -5.90 12.36 -13.44
CA PHE A 22 -6.01 11.11 -14.22
C PHE A 22 -7.00 11.27 -15.38
N ALA A 23 -8.16 11.86 -15.11
CA ALA A 23 -9.17 12.14 -16.14
C ALA A 23 -8.65 13.06 -17.25
N ASP A 24 -8.00 14.16 -16.90
CA ASP A 24 -7.42 15.12 -17.83
C ASP A 24 -6.29 14.51 -18.69
N ALA A 25 -5.55 13.56 -18.11
CA ALA A 25 -4.49 12.82 -18.78
C ALA A 25 -5.00 11.60 -19.58
N GLU A 26 -6.30 11.31 -19.54
CA GLU A 26 -6.91 10.10 -20.13
C GLU A 26 -6.17 8.81 -19.66
N SER A 27 -5.77 8.77 -18.38
CA SER A 27 -4.97 7.71 -17.79
C SER A 27 -5.71 7.01 -16.65
N ASP A 28 -5.52 5.71 -16.53
CA ASP A 28 -5.79 5.01 -15.28
C ASP A 28 -4.81 5.49 -14.19
N GLY A 29 -5.15 5.26 -12.92
CA GLY A 29 -4.33 5.71 -11.82
C GLY A 29 -4.45 4.87 -10.55
N ILE A 30 -3.52 5.09 -9.64
CA ILE A 30 -3.53 4.51 -8.31
C ILE A 30 -3.58 5.66 -7.29
N ILE A 31 -4.61 5.67 -6.48
CA ILE A 31 -4.65 6.52 -5.29
C ILE A 31 -4.02 5.74 -4.15
N GLN A 32 -3.00 6.30 -3.56
CA GLN A 32 -2.33 5.64 -2.45
C GLN A 32 -2.30 6.49 -1.18
N VAL A 33 -2.10 5.83 -0.05
CA VAL A 33 -2.02 6.48 1.25
C VAL A 33 -0.88 5.90 2.06
N SER A 34 0.04 6.78 2.47
CA SER A 34 1.10 6.43 3.41
C SER A 34 0.57 6.28 4.83
N ASN A 35 1.38 5.71 5.72
CA ASN A 35 1.01 5.57 7.12
C ASN A 35 0.67 6.92 7.80
N GLY A 36 1.38 7.98 7.45
CA GLY A 36 1.13 9.34 7.93
C GLY A 36 -0.16 9.92 7.35
N GLY A 37 -0.39 9.72 6.07
CA GLY A 37 -1.63 10.11 5.39
C GLY A 37 -2.85 9.40 5.98
N ALA A 38 -2.77 8.09 6.19
CA ALA A 38 -3.84 7.32 6.81
C ALA A 38 -4.19 7.82 8.23
N ALA A 39 -3.17 8.11 9.05
CA ALA A 39 -3.37 8.72 10.36
C ALA A 39 -4.07 10.09 10.26
N TYR A 40 -3.67 10.91 9.28
CA TYR A 40 -4.25 12.24 9.07
C TYR A 40 -5.72 12.18 8.64
N TRP A 41 -6.10 11.21 7.79
CA TRP A 41 -7.48 11.03 7.34
C TRP A 41 -8.47 10.75 8.48
N SER A 42 -8.02 10.17 9.61
CA SER A 42 -8.86 9.98 10.80
C SER A 42 -8.93 11.20 11.70
N GLY A 43 -8.25 12.28 11.34
CA GLY A 43 -8.04 13.46 12.16
C GLY A 43 -6.77 13.38 13.00
N SER A 44 -5.94 14.41 12.90
CA SER A 44 -4.58 14.44 13.48
C SER A 44 -4.52 14.18 14.99
N SER A 45 -5.61 14.48 15.74
CA SER A 45 -5.69 14.24 17.18
C SER A 45 -5.95 12.77 17.56
N ARG A 46 -6.45 11.96 16.64
CA ARG A 46 -6.79 10.54 16.87
C ARG A 46 -5.78 9.59 16.23
N ALA A 47 -5.30 9.93 15.04
CA ALA A 47 -4.26 9.22 14.31
C ALA A 47 -4.53 7.71 14.12
N ASP A 48 -5.80 7.32 13.95
CA ASP A 48 -6.22 5.94 13.71
C ASP A 48 -6.08 5.60 12.22
N ARG A 49 -5.02 4.86 11.88
CA ARG A 49 -4.69 4.54 10.49
C ARG A 49 -5.72 3.66 9.80
N VAL A 50 -6.32 2.71 10.52
CA VAL A 50 -7.34 1.82 9.96
C VAL A 50 -8.57 2.63 9.58
N LYS A 51 -9.09 3.45 10.50
CA LYS A 51 -10.26 4.30 10.23
C LYS A 51 -9.99 5.36 9.19
N GLY A 52 -8.79 5.94 9.18
CA GLY A 52 -8.39 6.91 8.17
C GLY A 52 -8.31 6.28 6.77
N SER A 53 -7.74 5.09 6.65
CA SER A 53 -7.73 4.32 5.40
C SER A 53 -9.15 4.01 4.91
N LEU A 54 -10.02 3.54 5.80
CA LEU A 54 -11.42 3.25 5.47
C LEU A 54 -12.20 4.51 5.07
N ALA A 55 -11.94 5.65 5.71
CA ALA A 55 -12.55 6.93 5.33
C ALA A 55 -12.12 7.39 3.94
N LEU A 56 -10.82 7.27 3.62
CA LEU A 56 -10.30 7.52 2.28
C LEU A 56 -10.97 6.60 1.24
N SER A 57 -11.00 5.30 1.51
CA SER A 57 -11.61 4.32 0.63
C SER A 57 -13.09 4.62 0.38
N ALA A 58 -13.86 4.87 1.44
CA ALA A 58 -15.28 5.22 1.32
C ALA A 58 -15.49 6.50 0.49
N TYR A 59 -14.65 7.51 0.67
CA TYR A 59 -14.70 8.72 -0.15
C TYR A 59 -14.37 8.42 -1.61
N ALA A 60 -13.30 7.69 -1.87
CA ALA A 60 -12.89 7.33 -3.23
C ALA A 60 -13.98 6.54 -3.98
N TYR A 61 -14.57 5.55 -3.34
CA TYR A 61 -15.69 4.78 -3.91
C TYR A 61 -16.95 5.64 -4.16
N THR A 62 -17.18 6.65 -3.29
CA THR A 62 -18.36 7.52 -3.42
C THR A 62 -18.23 8.50 -4.60
N VAL A 63 -17.02 9.01 -4.86
CA VAL A 63 -16.83 10.05 -5.88
C VAL A 63 -16.16 9.52 -7.15
N GLY A 64 -15.62 8.31 -7.13
CA GLY A 64 -14.86 7.74 -8.24
C GLY A 64 -15.63 7.68 -9.54
N ASP A 65 -16.91 7.33 -9.49
CA ASP A 65 -17.79 7.26 -10.67
C ASP A 65 -18.01 8.59 -11.40
N LEU A 66 -17.62 9.71 -10.78
CA LEU A 66 -17.68 11.03 -11.42
C LEU A 66 -16.53 11.27 -12.40
N TYR A 67 -15.48 10.43 -12.36
CA TYR A 67 -14.28 10.57 -13.16
C TYR A 67 -14.12 9.37 -14.10
N PRO A 68 -13.75 9.61 -15.39
CA PRO A 68 -13.47 8.51 -16.31
C PRO A 68 -12.17 7.79 -15.94
N GLY A 69 -12.03 6.53 -16.38
CA GLY A 69 -10.85 5.73 -16.16
C GLY A 69 -11.03 4.70 -15.04
N VAL A 70 -10.00 3.88 -14.82
CA VAL A 70 -9.93 2.89 -13.74
C VAL A 70 -8.97 3.38 -12.68
N VAL A 71 -9.42 3.39 -11.43
CA VAL A 71 -8.61 3.80 -10.29
C VAL A 71 -8.57 2.69 -9.25
N ALA A 72 -7.36 2.31 -8.85
CA ALA A 72 -7.14 1.39 -7.74
C ALA A 72 -6.72 2.16 -6.48
N LEU A 73 -6.99 1.57 -5.32
CA LEU A 73 -6.54 2.07 -4.02
C LEU A 73 -5.41 1.22 -3.48
N HIS A 74 -4.40 1.86 -2.92
CA HIS A 74 -3.19 1.23 -2.42
C HIS A 74 -2.76 1.83 -1.07
N THR A 75 -2.31 0.99 -0.12
CA THR A 75 -1.62 1.47 1.08
C THR A 75 -0.12 1.40 0.86
N ASP A 76 0.56 2.51 1.14
CA ASP A 76 1.94 2.75 0.80
C ASP A 76 2.84 2.68 2.04
N HIS A 77 3.98 2.01 1.95
CA HIS A 77 5.02 1.84 2.99
C HIS A 77 4.49 1.53 4.40
N CYS A 78 4.11 0.27 4.65
CA CYS A 78 3.82 -0.20 6.00
C CYS A 78 5.06 -0.78 6.67
N PRO A 79 5.73 -0.06 7.61
CA PRO A 79 6.87 -0.61 8.34
C PRO A 79 6.42 -1.65 9.37
N ARG A 80 7.37 -2.51 9.80
CA ARG A 80 7.13 -3.62 10.74
C ARG A 80 6.27 -3.23 11.95
N LYS A 81 6.56 -2.08 12.57
CA LYS A 81 5.86 -1.61 13.78
C LYS A 81 4.36 -1.32 13.57
N LEU A 82 3.91 -1.22 12.33
CA LEU A 82 2.53 -0.93 11.97
C LEU A 82 1.78 -2.12 11.38
N VAL A 83 2.44 -3.23 11.09
CA VAL A 83 1.83 -4.43 10.50
C VAL A 83 0.61 -4.88 11.30
N ASP A 84 0.75 -5.07 12.62
CA ASP A 84 -0.32 -5.58 13.48
C ASP A 84 -1.40 -4.54 13.81
N THR A 85 -1.12 -3.24 13.61
CA THR A 85 -2.04 -2.15 13.98
C THR A 85 -2.64 -1.42 12.78
N TRP A 86 -2.18 -1.71 11.57
CA TRP A 86 -2.68 -1.07 10.35
C TRP A 86 -3.03 -2.09 9.26
N ILE A 87 -2.04 -2.80 8.69
CA ILE A 87 -2.28 -3.64 7.51
C ILE A 87 -3.06 -4.91 7.85
N LYS A 88 -2.69 -5.65 8.91
CA LYS A 88 -3.45 -6.86 9.30
C LYS A 88 -4.92 -6.54 9.61
N PRO A 89 -5.27 -5.52 10.41
CA PRO A 89 -6.66 -5.15 10.61
C PRO A 89 -7.42 -4.76 9.33
N LEU A 90 -6.76 -4.10 8.36
CA LEU A 90 -7.38 -3.83 7.05
C LEU A 90 -7.64 -5.12 6.29
N LEU A 91 -6.63 -6.00 6.20
CA LEU A 91 -6.79 -7.32 5.54
C LEU A 91 -7.88 -8.17 6.20
N GLU A 92 -8.03 -8.13 7.53
CA GLU A 92 -9.12 -8.83 8.22
C GLU A 92 -10.51 -8.32 7.77
N ILE A 93 -10.66 -7.00 7.67
CA ILE A 93 -11.90 -6.37 7.16
C ILE A 93 -12.15 -6.79 5.71
N GLU A 94 -11.13 -6.76 4.88
CA GLU A 94 -11.21 -7.09 3.46
C GLU A 94 -11.47 -8.58 3.21
N ILE A 95 -10.94 -9.47 4.05
CA ILE A 95 -11.30 -10.89 4.03
C ILE A 95 -12.81 -11.08 4.27
N GLU A 96 -13.38 -10.33 5.22
CA GLU A 96 -14.82 -10.40 5.46
C GLU A 96 -15.63 -9.77 4.32
N GLN A 97 -15.16 -8.69 3.70
CA GLN A 97 -15.76 -8.12 2.49
C GLN A 97 -15.72 -9.13 1.33
N ALA A 98 -14.58 -9.74 1.07
CA ALA A 98 -14.43 -10.75 0.02
C ALA A 98 -15.36 -11.96 0.22
N LYS A 99 -15.52 -12.45 1.45
CA LYS A 99 -16.47 -13.54 1.78
C LYS A 99 -17.92 -13.19 1.45
N ARG A 100 -18.27 -11.90 1.51
CA ARG A 100 -19.62 -11.41 1.18
C ARG A 100 -19.78 -11.05 -0.30
N GLY A 101 -18.70 -11.17 -1.10
CA GLY A 101 -18.68 -10.73 -2.50
C GLY A 101 -18.73 -9.21 -2.66
N GLU A 102 -18.34 -8.47 -1.62
CA GLU A 102 -18.25 -7.02 -1.63
C GLU A 102 -16.88 -6.58 -2.16
N PRO A 103 -16.76 -5.38 -2.76
CA PRO A 103 -15.46 -4.80 -3.08
C PRO A 103 -14.62 -4.63 -1.83
N THR A 104 -13.32 -4.93 -1.91
CA THR A 104 -12.37 -4.68 -0.83
C THR A 104 -12.10 -3.18 -0.67
N ALA A 105 -11.74 -2.76 0.52
CA ALA A 105 -11.42 -1.36 0.79
C ALA A 105 -10.23 -0.88 -0.05
N PHE A 106 -9.22 -1.74 -0.22
CA PHE A 106 -8.05 -1.51 -1.07
C PHE A 106 -7.86 -2.69 -2.02
N GLN A 107 -7.21 -2.45 -3.17
CA GLN A 107 -6.86 -3.50 -4.12
C GLN A 107 -5.46 -4.03 -3.88
N SER A 108 -4.62 -3.25 -3.20
CA SER A 108 -3.24 -3.64 -2.88
C SER A 108 -2.73 -2.97 -1.61
N HIS A 109 -1.75 -3.64 -0.98
CA HIS A 109 -1.04 -3.17 0.21
C HIS A 109 0.46 -3.35 0.01
N MET A 110 1.27 -2.40 0.51
CA MET A 110 2.73 -2.51 0.51
C MET A 110 3.26 -2.85 1.90
N TRP A 111 4.01 -3.93 1.99
CA TRP A 111 4.85 -4.27 3.11
C TRP A 111 6.25 -3.72 2.88
N ASP A 112 6.65 -2.76 3.69
CA ASP A 112 7.99 -2.20 3.66
C ASP A 112 8.90 -2.95 4.64
N GLY A 113 9.64 -3.92 4.11
CA GLY A 113 10.62 -4.72 4.84
C GLY A 113 12.06 -4.22 4.68
N SER A 114 12.28 -3.02 4.13
CA SER A 114 13.61 -2.48 3.84
C SER A 114 14.52 -2.31 5.06
N ALA A 115 13.93 -2.14 6.25
CA ALA A 115 14.65 -2.04 7.52
C ALA A 115 14.93 -3.41 8.19
N GLU A 116 14.42 -4.50 7.62
CA GLU A 116 14.53 -5.85 8.20
C GLU A 116 15.61 -6.67 7.51
N THR A 117 16.04 -7.78 8.13
CA THR A 117 16.85 -8.77 7.42
C THR A 117 16.02 -9.40 6.29
N LEU A 118 16.65 -9.83 5.19
CA LEU A 118 15.94 -10.51 4.10
C LEU A 118 15.08 -11.68 4.59
N LYS A 119 15.59 -12.44 5.56
CA LYS A 119 14.87 -13.56 6.16
C LYS A 119 13.60 -13.10 6.88
N ASP A 120 13.71 -12.12 7.79
CA ASP A 120 12.56 -11.62 8.55
C ASP A 120 11.55 -10.93 7.63
N ASN A 121 12.05 -10.22 6.60
CA ASN A 121 11.21 -9.58 5.58
C ASN A 121 10.35 -10.64 4.85
N ILE A 122 10.96 -11.70 4.36
CA ILE A 122 10.27 -12.79 3.66
C ILE A 122 9.29 -13.51 4.60
N GLU A 123 9.65 -13.79 5.85
CA GLU A 123 8.75 -14.44 6.81
C GLU A 123 7.46 -13.63 7.02
N ILE A 124 7.57 -12.31 7.19
CA ILE A 124 6.40 -11.42 7.33
C ILE A 124 5.62 -11.36 6.01
N ALA A 125 6.31 -11.25 4.88
CA ALA A 125 5.68 -11.21 3.57
C ALA A 125 4.85 -12.47 3.28
N VAL A 126 5.33 -13.66 3.66
CA VAL A 126 4.59 -14.92 3.52
C VAL A 126 3.29 -14.90 4.34
N GLU A 127 3.33 -14.40 5.57
CA GLU A 127 2.14 -14.26 6.42
C GLU A 127 1.12 -13.29 5.78
N LEU A 128 1.58 -12.11 5.38
CA LEU A 128 0.72 -11.10 4.78
C LEU A 128 0.14 -11.55 3.44
N LEU A 129 0.94 -12.23 2.60
CA LEU A 129 0.48 -12.80 1.34
C LEU A 129 -0.62 -13.83 1.54
N ALA A 130 -0.52 -14.65 2.60
CA ALA A 130 -1.58 -15.62 2.92
C ALA A 130 -2.89 -14.94 3.32
N MET A 131 -2.84 -13.76 3.93
CA MET A 131 -4.02 -12.94 4.23
C MET A 131 -4.54 -12.24 2.97
N SER A 132 -3.66 -11.63 2.17
CA SER A 132 -4.00 -10.95 0.92
C SER A 132 -4.69 -11.88 -0.07
N LYS A 133 -4.23 -13.13 -0.20
CA LYS A 133 -4.90 -14.14 -1.02
C LYS A 133 -6.33 -14.42 -0.57
N LYS A 134 -6.63 -14.39 0.73
CA LYS A 134 -8.00 -14.56 1.26
C LYS A 134 -8.85 -13.31 1.03
N ALA A 135 -8.24 -12.13 1.06
CA ALA A 135 -8.89 -10.86 0.78
C ALA A 135 -9.06 -10.60 -0.73
N ASN A 136 -8.40 -11.39 -1.58
CA ASN A 136 -8.30 -11.16 -3.03
C ASN A 136 -7.66 -9.80 -3.35
N THR A 137 -6.60 -9.45 -2.62
CA THR A 137 -5.80 -8.23 -2.79
C THR A 137 -4.37 -8.57 -3.19
N ILE A 138 -3.68 -7.60 -3.78
CA ILE A 138 -2.26 -7.72 -4.14
C ILE A 138 -1.40 -7.31 -2.93
N LEU A 139 -0.32 -8.03 -2.68
CA LEU A 139 0.73 -7.62 -1.76
C LEU A 139 1.94 -7.16 -2.55
N GLU A 140 2.32 -5.91 -2.36
CA GLU A 140 3.62 -5.37 -2.77
C GLU A 140 4.61 -5.54 -1.62
N ILE A 141 5.86 -5.87 -1.94
CA ILE A 141 6.91 -6.00 -0.93
C ILE A 141 8.14 -5.17 -1.32
N GLU A 142 8.82 -4.62 -0.33
CA GLU A 142 10.10 -3.97 -0.51
C GLU A 142 11.21 -4.80 0.10
N ILE A 143 12.18 -5.18 -0.75
CA ILE A 143 13.40 -5.89 -0.36
C ILE A 143 14.62 -5.03 -0.71
N GLY A 144 15.61 -5.06 0.14
CA GLY A 144 16.79 -4.20 0.04
C GLY A 144 16.70 -3.00 0.97
N ALA A 145 17.83 -2.36 1.22
CA ALA A 145 17.91 -1.19 2.07
C ALA A 145 17.71 0.09 1.23
N VAL A 146 16.87 1.00 1.71
CA VAL A 146 16.73 2.32 1.09
C VAL A 146 17.83 3.24 1.58
N GLY A 147 18.54 3.89 0.66
CA GLY A 147 19.54 4.92 0.96
C GLY A 147 18.89 6.31 0.99
N GLY A 148 19.49 7.22 1.76
CA GLY A 148 18.98 8.58 1.87
C GLY A 148 17.94 8.74 2.98
N GLU A 149 16.98 9.63 2.78
CA GLU A 149 15.90 9.88 3.74
C GLU A 149 14.55 9.66 3.05
N GLU A 150 13.79 8.68 3.52
CA GLU A 150 12.44 8.40 3.05
C GLU A 150 11.53 8.24 4.26
N ASP A 151 10.38 8.91 4.26
CA ASP A 151 9.40 8.94 5.35
C ASP A 151 10.00 9.19 6.76
N GLY A 152 11.08 9.97 6.84
CA GLY A 152 11.79 10.29 8.09
C GLY A 152 12.74 9.21 8.58
N ILE A 153 13.00 8.17 7.78
CA ILE A 153 14.01 7.14 8.01
C ILE A 153 15.26 7.52 7.22
N LYS A 154 16.40 7.64 7.91
CA LYS A 154 17.70 7.90 7.28
C LYS A 154 18.45 6.58 7.14
N GLY A 155 18.72 6.19 5.90
CA GLY A 155 19.60 5.08 5.56
C GLY A 155 21.01 5.57 5.26
N GLU A 156 22.02 4.79 5.62
CA GLU A 156 23.39 5.07 5.20
C GLU A 156 23.60 4.73 3.72
N GLU A 157 24.21 5.62 2.95
CA GLU A 157 24.62 5.32 1.58
C GLU A 157 25.81 4.34 1.59
N ASN A 158 25.53 3.07 1.33
CA ASN A 158 26.55 2.04 1.22
C ASN A 158 26.26 1.05 0.06
N ALA A 159 27.15 0.12 -0.19
CA ALA A 159 27.05 -0.83 -1.30
C ALA A 159 25.87 -1.81 -1.22
N ASN A 160 25.14 -1.85 -0.10
CA ASN A 160 24.01 -2.77 0.14
C ASN A 160 22.64 -2.13 -0.15
N LEU A 161 22.61 -0.97 -0.79
CA LEU A 161 21.37 -0.21 -1.07
C LEU A 161 20.50 -0.81 -2.17
N TYR A 162 21.03 -1.74 -2.95
CA TYR A 162 20.31 -2.28 -4.09
C TYR A 162 19.89 -3.71 -3.83
N THR A 163 18.67 -4.04 -4.20
CA THR A 163 18.20 -5.42 -4.29
C THR A 163 19.08 -6.19 -5.25
N THR A 164 19.71 -7.25 -4.77
CA THR A 164 20.50 -8.15 -5.64
C THR A 164 19.60 -9.13 -6.37
N ALA A 165 20.11 -9.75 -7.43
CA ALA A 165 19.37 -10.81 -8.13
C ALA A 165 19.09 -12.01 -7.21
N ASP A 166 20.00 -12.32 -6.29
CA ASP A 166 19.83 -13.40 -5.33
C ASP A 166 18.74 -13.09 -4.30
N ASP A 167 18.66 -11.85 -3.80
CA ASP A 167 17.59 -11.40 -2.90
C ASP A 167 16.22 -11.48 -3.58
N ALA A 168 16.14 -10.98 -4.82
CA ALA A 168 14.91 -11.06 -5.62
C ALA A 168 14.51 -12.51 -5.89
N TRP A 169 15.46 -13.39 -6.18
CA TRP A 169 15.19 -14.81 -6.38
C TRP A 169 14.70 -15.49 -5.11
N ALA A 170 15.32 -15.21 -3.96
CA ALA A 170 14.87 -15.74 -2.66
C ALA A 170 13.43 -15.33 -2.34
N ALA A 171 13.07 -14.08 -2.61
CA ALA A 171 11.70 -13.61 -2.44
C ALA A 171 10.71 -14.34 -3.37
N VAL A 172 11.04 -14.49 -4.66
CA VAL A 172 10.21 -15.20 -5.64
C VAL A 172 10.08 -16.69 -5.29
N GLU A 173 11.14 -17.33 -4.82
CA GLU A 173 11.09 -18.74 -4.40
C GLU A 173 10.16 -18.94 -3.19
N ALA A 174 10.17 -18.02 -2.25
CA ALA A 174 9.35 -18.10 -1.04
C ALA A 174 7.87 -17.70 -1.27
N LEU A 175 7.62 -16.70 -2.09
CA LEU A 175 6.29 -16.11 -2.28
C LEU A 175 5.56 -16.63 -3.53
N GLY A 176 6.31 -17.11 -4.51
CA GLY A 176 5.82 -17.46 -5.84
C GLY A 176 5.87 -16.24 -6.80
N LEU A 177 5.61 -16.53 -8.07
CA LEU A 177 5.38 -15.49 -9.06
C LEU A 177 3.94 -14.97 -8.92
N GLY A 178 3.79 -13.66 -8.83
CA GLY A 178 2.48 -13.00 -8.77
C GLY A 178 1.67 -13.12 -10.05
#